data_f4bbbca9a7e30fb4d91375896738067e
#
_entry.id   f4bbbca9a7e30fb4d91375896738067e
#
_cell.length_a   1.000
_cell.length_b   1.000
_cell.length_c   1.000
_cell.angle_alpha   90.00
_cell.angle_beta   90.00
_cell.angle_gamma   90.00
#
_symmetry.space_group_name_H-M   'P 1'
#
loop_
_entity.id
_entity.type
_entity.pdbx_description
1 polymer ?
#
loop_
_entity_poly.entity_id
_entity_poly.type
_entity_poly.pdbx_seq_one_letter_code
_entity_poly.pdbx_strand_id
1 'polypeptide(L)'
;MTVNRRKVLGATGLAGAAAATGVGVDRLIISSGTGNGSEKEAPISMADDAARFGDPRIPAETITSQSHLFRLGEQPRSEHDGGWFQQANEDTFPILKGQEASILLLTLKPGGIREPHWHPSAWELNIVTSGVATWIVIDGNGNYEAFDQKVNDVVFAPQGSFHYFENRGQDDLSVIIIQNTSAPEDKDNIGIGESLSRLPPRVLSAIFGAPEETFKSFKKIDSSIVILRSP
;
A
#
# COMPACT_ATOMS: atom_id res chain seq x y z
N MET A 1 -10.28 -31.48 37.31
CA MET A 1 -8.82 -31.29 37.48
C MET A 1 -8.51 -29.82 37.37
N THR A 2 -8.15 -29.23 38.48
CA THR A 2 -7.98 -27.82 38.72
C THR A 2 -6.52 -27.48 38.46
N VAL A 3 -6.18 -26.52 37.62
CA VAL A 3 -4.79 -26.02 37.47
C VAL A 3 -4.75 -24.51 37.68
N ASN A 4 -4.18 -24.23 38.74
CA ASN A 4 -3.48 -23.18 39.45
C ASN A 4 -3.09 -21.91 38.66
N ARG A 5 -3.61 -20.79 39.19
CA ARG A 5 -3.13 -19.42 38.93
C ARG A 5 -1.82 -19.22 39.68
N ARG A 6 -0.76 -18.80 39.03
CA ARG A 6 0.42 -18.21 39.68
C ARG A 6 0.42 -16.69 39.48
N LYS A 7 0.24 -16.01 40.61
CA LYS A 7 0.54 -14.58 40.78
C LYS A 7 2.06 -14.40 40.75
N VAL A 8 2.54 -13.39 40.05
CA VAL A 8 3.87 -12.86 40.24
C VAL A 8 3.75 -11.44 40.80
N LEU A 9 4.27 -11.33 42.02
CA LEU A 9 4.43 -10.09 42.80
C LEU A 9 5.57 -9.24 42.24
N GLY A 10 5.40 -7.93 42.45
CA GLY A 10 6.33 -6.89 42.05
C GLY A 10 7.68 -6.89 42.76
N ALA A 11 8.61 -6.18 42.20
CA ALA A 11 9.81 -5.73 42.84
C ALA A 11 10.03 -4.23 42.59
N THR A 12 10.20 -3.57 43.68
CA THR A 12 10.48 -2.17 43.94
C THR A 12 11.84 -1.71 43.46
N GLY A 13 11.88 -0.51 42.97
CA GLY A 13 12.83 0.58 42.96
C GLY A 13 14.34 0.38 43.19
N LEU A 14 15.07 1.09 42.32
CA LEU A 14 16.37 1.69 42.73
C LEU A 14 16.55 2.97 41.87
N ALA A 15 16.66 4.09 42.64
CA ALA A 15 17.06 5.36 42.11
C ALA A 15 18.57 5.35 41.84
N GLY A 16 18.98 5.64 40.62
CA GLY A 16 20.37 5.90 40.28
C GLY A 16 20.50 7.31 39.72
N ALA A 17 21.13 8.17 40.50
CA ALA A 17 21.55 9.50 40.05
C ALA A 17 22.70 9.36 39.06
N ALA A 18 22.54 9.86 37.86
CA ALA A 18 23.63 10.05 36.91
C ALA A 18 23.85 11.53 36.66
N ALA A 19 25.09 11.94 36.84
CA ALA A 19 25.59 13.28 36.71
C ALA A 19 25.43 13.85 35.32
N ALA A 20 24.97 15.08 35.23
CA ALA A 20 24.92 15.89 34.02
C ALA A 20 26.35 16.34 33.67
N THR A 21 26.86 15.89 32.54
CA THR A 21 27.93 16.59 31.82
C THR A 21 27.29 17.50 30.78
N GLY A 22 27.42 18.80 31.01
CA GLY A 22 26.87 19.81 30.10
C GLY A 22 27.59 19.84 28.77
N VAL A 23 26.86 19.70 27.69
CA VAL A 23 27.24 20.16 26.37
C VAL A 23 26.45 21.43 26.13
N GLY A 24 27.18 22.54 25.97
CA GLY A 24 26.61 23.86 25.78
C GLY A 24 25.73 23.93 24.54
N VAL A 25 24.48 24.29 24.73
CA VAL A 25 23.58 24.70 23.67
C VAL A 25 23.82 26.21 23.49
N ASP A 26 24.50 26.57 22.40
CA ASP A 26 24.57 27.96 22.00
C ASP A 26 23.16 28.51 21.81
N ARG A 27 22.78 29.39 22.73
CA ARG A 27 21.56 30.17 22.61
C ARG A 27 21.70 31.12 21.42
N LEU A 28 20.99 30.80 20.37
CA LEU A 28 20.74 31.78 19.31
C LEU A 28 19.94 32.93 19.92
N ILE A 29 20.61 34.06 20.13
CA ILE A 29 19.96 35.30 20.55
C ILE A 29 19.19 35.82 19.36
N ILE A 30 17.85 35.62 19.36
CA ILE A 30 16.98 36.34 18.44
C ILE A 30 16.86 37.76 18.95
N SER A 31 17.56 38.68 18.32
CA SER A 31 17.38 40.11 18.57
C SER A 31 16.00 40.52 18.05
N SER A 32 15.11 40.94 18.95
CA SER A 32 13.85 41.54 18.63
C SER A 32 14.08 42.95 18.05
N GLY A 33 14.30 43.03 16.75
CA GLY A 33 14.23 44.29 16.02
C GLY A 33 12.79 44.63 15.73
N THR A 34 12.28 45.64 16.39
CA THR A 34 11.02 46.32 16.03
C THR A 34 11.23 47.07 14.72
N GLY A 35 10.96 46.43 13.59
CA GLY A 35 10.92 47.03 12.28
C GLY A 35 9.53 46.80 11.67
N ASN A 36 8.74 47.88 11.65
CA ASN A 36 7.45 47.94 10.97
C ASN A 36 7.68 47.95 9.47
N GLY A 37 7.44 46.84 8.80
CA GLY A 37 7.52 46.71 7.36
C GLY A 37 7.03 45.33 7.00
N SER A 38 5.79 45.19 6.51
CA SER A 38 5.27 43.96 5.93
C SER A 38 5.94 43.74 4.57
N GLU A 39 7.19 43.33 4.56
CA GLU A 39 7.72 42.62 3.40
C GLU A 39 7.07 41.25 3.40
N LYS A 40 6.07 41.09 2.52
CA LYS A 40 5.63 39.74 2.12
C LYS A 40 6.90 39.09 1.59
N GLU A 41 7.42 38.10 2.32
CA GLU A 41 8.44 37.21 1.76
C GLU A 41 7.90 36.72 0.40
N ALA A 42 8.62 37.07 -0.65
CA ALA A 42 8.31 36.54 -1.97
C ALA A 42 8.36 35.00 -1.85
N PRO A 43 7.41 34.28 -2.41
CA PRO A 43 7.44 32.83 -2.35
C PRO A 43 8.81 32.37 -2.91
N ILE A 44 9.51 31.52 -2.13
CA ILE A 44 10.80 30.94 -2.52
C ILE A 44 10.61 30.36 -3.92
N SER A 45 11.34 30.90 -4.89
CA SER A 45 11.17 30.48 -6.26
C SER A 45 11.75 29.07 -6.40
N MET A 46 11.05 28.18 -7.06
CA MET A 46 11.52 26.81 -7.38
C MET A 46 12.91 26.85 -8.09
N ALA A 47 13.24 27.96 -8.76
CA ALA A 47 14.53 28.17 -9.39
C ALA A 47 15.67 28.37 -8.37
N ASP A 48 15.40 29.00 -7.23
CA ASP A 48 16.40 29.21 -6.18
C ASP A 48 16.68 27.90 -5.43
N ASP A 49 15.66 27.06 -5.24
CA ASP A 49 15.81 25.73 -4.68
C ASP A 49 16.56 24.78 -5.64
N ALA A 50 16.29 24.86 -6.93
CA ALA A 50 17.01 24.09 -7.96
C ALA A 50 18.51 24.43 -7.99
N ALA A 51 18.89 25.70 -7.82
CA ALA A 51 20.28 26.13 -7.75
C ALA A 51 20.97 25.63 -6.46
N ARG A 52 20.23 25.46 -5.38
CA ARG A 52 20.75 25.07 -4.06
C ARG A 52 20.83 23.56 -3.85
N PHE A 53 19.88 22.80 -4.40
CA PHE A 53 19.74 21.35 -4.16
C PHE A 53 19.80 20.50 -5.45
N GLY A 54 20.11 21.11 -6.60
CA GLY A 54 19.95 20.50 -7.91
C GLY A 54 18.54 20.70 -8.48
N ASP A 55 18.37 20.51 -9.77
CA ASP A 55 17.05 20.63 -10.40
C ASP A 55 16.15 19.43 -10.00
N PRO A 56 15.05 19.66 -9.25
CA PRO A 56 14.15 18.57 -8.87
C PRO A 56 13.34 18.04 -10.05
N ARG A 57 13.38 18.68 -11.20
CA ARG A 57 12.64 18.30 -12.42
C ARG A 57 13.50 17.40 -13.29
N ILE A 58 13.77 16.18 -12.79
CA ILE A 58 14.43 15.17 -13.62
C ILE A 58 13.37 14.65 -14.62
N PRO A 59 13.55 14.83 -15.93
CA PRO A 59 12.67 14.24 -16.92
C PRO A 59 12.60 12.73 -16.77
N ALA A 60 11.43 12.14 -17.03
CA ALA A 60 11.25 10.69 -16.87
C ALA A 60 12.23 9.89 -17.73
N GLU A 61 12.56 10.40 -18.91
CA GLU A 61 13.53 9.82 -19.83
C GLU A 61 15.00 9.84 -19.36
N THR A 62 15.31 10.64 -18.32
CA THR A 62 16.66 10.68 -17.72
C THR A 62 16.77 9.82 -16.48
N ILE A 63 15.71 9.11 -16.07
CA ILE A 63 15.74 8.20 -14.93
C ILE A 63 16.66 7.03 -15.27
N THR A 64 17.69 6.87 -14.45
CA THR A 64 18.67 5.78 -14.54
C THR A 64 18.53 4.84 -13.34
N SER A 65 19.25 3.73 -13.34
CA SER A 65 19.31 2.82 -12.18
C SER A 65 19.84 3.47 -10.89
N GLN A 66 20.44 4.65 -10.99
CA GLN A 66 20.96 5.44 -9.86
C GLN A 66 20.05 6.61 -9.49
N SER A 67 18.99 6.87 -10.22
CA SER A 67 18.04 7.93 -9.90
C SER A 67 17.24 7.58 -8.65
N HIS A 68 17.12 8.54 -7.72
CA HIS A 68 16.30 8.40 -6.50
C HIS A 68 14.90 9.00 -6.68
N LEU A 69 14.64 9.69 -7.78
CA LEU A 69 13.32 10.23 -8.11
C LEU A 69 12.65 9.37 -9.17
N PHE A 70 11.40 8.98 -8.89
CA PHE A 70 10.52 8.33 -9.84
C PHE A 70 9.15 9.03 -9.84
N ARG A 71 8.68 9.40 -11.02
CA ARG A 71 7.41 10.11 -11.19
C ARG A 71 6.28 9.12 -11.38
N LEU A 72 5.84 8.52 -10.27
CA LEU A 72 4.85 7.44 -10.28
C LEU A 72 3.53 7.87 -10.96
N GLY A 73 3.02 9.06 -10.65
CA GLY A 73 1.79 9.58 -11.24
C GLY A 73 1.87 9.93 -12.73
N GLU A 74 3.09 9.99 -13.31
CA GLU A 74 3.32 10.23 -14.74
C GLU A 74 3.49 8.92 -15.54
N GLN A 75 3.55 7.77 -14.84
CA GLN A 75 3.68 6.48 -15.51
C GLN A 75 2.41 6.11 -16.30
N PRO A 76 2.56 5.31 -17.37
CA PRO A 76 1.40 4.74 -18.05
C PRO A 76 0.49 3.99 -17.08
N ARG A 77 -0.81 4.18 -17.23
CA ARG A 77 -1.81 3.46 -16.44
C ARG A 77 -1.98 2.05 -16.97
N SER A 78 -2.04 1.08 -16.07
CA SER A 78 -2.59 -0.23 -16.37
C SER A 78 -4.11 -0.14 -16.21
N GLU A 79 -4.82 -0.03 -17.32
CA GLU A 79 -6.27 0.19 -17.35
C GLU A 79 -7.04 -1.12 -17.23
N HIS A 80 -8.10 -1.13 -16.41
CA HIS A 80 -9.00 -2.24 -16.16
C HIS A 80 -10.45 -1.74 -16.16
N ASP A 81 -11.42 -2.65 -16.16
CA ASP A 81 -12.84 -2.28 -16.21
C ASP A 81 -13.29 -1.44 -15.01
N GLY A 82 -12.84 -1.80 -13.80
CA GLY A 82 -13.19 -1.11 -12.55
C GLY A 82 -12.26 0.01 -12.12
N GLY A 83 -11.20 0.34 -12.87
CA GLY A 83 -10.22 1.35 -12.48
C GLY A 83 -8.87 1.17 -13.16
N TRP A 84 -7.82 1.66 -12.54
CA TRP A 84 -6.44 1.56 -13.07
C TRP A 84 -5.42 1.58 -11.93
N PHE A 85 -4.19 1.21 -12.24
CA PHE A 85 -3.04 1.46 -11.37
C PHE A 85 -1.81 1.91 -12.15
N GLN A 86 -0.88 2.53 -11.43
CA GLN A 86 0.48 2.88 -11.86
C GLN A 86 1.43 2.27 -10.83
N GLN A 87 2.59 1.78 -11.26
CA GLN A 87 3.48 1.02 -10.39
C GLN A 87 4.93 1.48 -10.53
N ALA A 88 5.64 1.56 -9.39
CA ALA A 88 7.09 1.56 -9.29
C ALA A 88 7.55 0.21 -8.75
N ASN A 89 8.34 -0.51 -9.55
CA ASN A 89 8.92 -1.82 -9.24
C ASN A 89 10.33 -1.92 -9.83
N GLU A 90 11.01 -3.03 -9.72
CA GLU A 90 12.38 -3.19 -10.23
C GLU A 90 12.53 -3.04 -11.73
N ASP A 91 11.46 -3.25 -12.51
CA ASP A 91 11.48 -3.10 -13.97
C ASP A 91 11.27 -1.64 -14.39
N THR A 92 10.42 -0.88 -13.67
CA THR A 92 10.08 0.50 -14.00
C THR A 92 10.94 1.51 -13.24
N PHE A 93 11.41 1.17 -12.05
CA PHE A 93 12.28 1.97 -11.21
C PHE A 93 13.50 1.15 -10.74
N PRO A 94 14.55 1.02 -11.58
CA PRO A 94 15.63 0.06 -11.39
C PRO A 94 16.41 0.14 -10.07
N ILE A 95 16.40 1.28 -9.36
CA ILE A 95 17.02 1.41 -8.04
C ILE A 95 16.35 0.50 -6.99
N LEU A 96 15.11 0.07 -7.22
CA LEU A 96 14.37 -0.84 -6.34
C LEU A 96 14.84 -2.29 -6.45
N LYS A 97 15.67 -2.61 -7.44
CA LYS A 97 16.14 -3.99 -7.65
C LYS A 97 16.86 -4.53 -6.42
N GLY A 98 16.32 -5.61 -5.85
CA GLY A 98 16.85 -6.22 -4.63
C GLY A 98 16.62 -5.43 -3.34
N GLN A 99 15.75 -4.38 -3.36
CA GLN A 99 15.43 -3.56 -2.19
C GLN A 99 14.17 -4.03 -1.45
N GLU A 100 13.49 -5.06 -1.97
CA GLU A 100 12.25 -5.59 -1.39
C GLU A 100 11.20 -4.48 -1.17
N ALA A 101 11.00 -3.66 -2.19
CA ALA A 101 10.06 -2.55 -2.14
C ALA A 101 9.42 -2.34 -3.52
N SER A 102 8.10 -2.19 -3.54
CA SER A 102 7.34 -1.66 -4.68
C SER A 102 6.20 -0.79 -4.17
N ILE A 103 5.67 0.04 -5.02
CA ILE A 103 4.57 0.94 -4.69
C ILE A 103 3.63 1.06 -5.87
N LEU A 104 2.32 0.98 -5.59
CA LEU A 104 1.26 1.20 -6.55
C LEU A 104 0.45 2.44 -6.16
N LEU A 105 0.02 3.16 -7.17
CA LEU A 105 -1.02 4.18 -7.09
C LEU A 105 -2.25 3.59 -7.77
N LEU A 106 -3.22 3.14 -7.00
CA LEU A 106 -4.40 2.45 -7.50
C LEU A 106 -5.63 3.33 -7.36
N THR A 107 -6.46 3.36 -8.40
CA THR A 107 -7.76 4.05 -8.38
C THR A 107 -8.86 3.08 -8.78
N LEU A 108 -9.89 2.96 -7.96
CA LEU A 108 -11.13 2.25 -8.27
C LEU A 108 -12.24 3.26 -8.54
N LYS A 109 -12.88 3.15 -9.71
CA LYS A 109 -14.12 3.85 -10.03
C LYS A 109 -15.28 3.33 -9.17
N PRO A 110 -16.43 4.04 -9.08
CA PRO A 110 -17.62 3.49 -8.45
C PRO A 110 -17.95 2.08 -8.94
N GLY A 111 -18.11 1.14 -8.01
CA GLY A 111 -18.29 -0.29 -8.30
C GLY A 111 -17.02 -1.04 -8.67
N GLY A 112 -15.86 -0.40 -8.64
CA GLY A 112 -14.56 -1.05 -8.85
C GLY A 112 -14.17 -1.94 -7.67
N ILE A 113 -13.55 -3.07 -7.97
CA ILE A 113 -13.13 -4.08 -7.00
C ILE A 113 -11.67 -4.45 -7.29
N ARG A 114 -10.79 -4.33 -6.31
CA ARG A 114 -9.51 -5.01 -6.35
C ARG A 114 -9.78 -6.50 -6.19
N GLU A 115 -9.44 -7.31 -7.19
CA GLU A 115 -9.75 -8.74 -7.20
C GLU A 115 -9.40 -9.40 -5.87
N PRO A 116 -10.25 -10.29 -5.29
CA PRO A 116 -9.86 -11.12 -4.16
C PRO A 116 -8.63 -11.97 -4.50
N HIS A 117 -7.56 -11.81 -3.72
CA HIS A 117 -6.26 -12.38 -4.02
C HIS A 117 -5.40 -12.54 -2.74
N TRP A 118 -4.21 -13.10 -2.90
CA TRP A 118 -3.16 -13.10 -1.88
C TRP A 118 -1.78 -13.04 -2.52
N HIS A 119 -0.81 -12.55 -1.74
CA HIS A 119 0.59 -12.48 -2.11
C HIS A 119 1.35 -13.61 -1.42
N PRO A 120 1.91 -14.60 -2.15
CA PRO A 120 2.65 -15.71 -1.53
C PRO A 120 3.89 -15.29 -0.75
N SER A 121 4.60 -14.27 -1.19
CA SER A 121 5.88 -13.86 -0.64
C SER A 121 5.91 -12.43 -0.08
N ALA A 122 4.88 -11.62 -0.30
CA ALA A 122 4.83 -10.23 0.15
C ALA A 122 3.69 -9.98 1.16
N TRP A 123 3.91 -9.01 2.03
CA TRP A 123 2.85 -8.30 2.72
C TRP A 123 2.49 -7.02 1.96
N GLU A 124 1.32 -6.48 2.27
CA GLU A 124 0.80 -5.28 1.66
C GLU A 124 0.35 -4.26 2.71
N LEU A 125 0.71 -2.99 2.52
CA LEU A 125 0.31 -1.87 3.35
C LEU A 125 -0.44 -0.86 2.48
N ASN A 126 -1.69 -0.57 2.86
CA ASN A 126 -2.63 0.23 2.08
C ASN A 126 -2.98 1.52 2.78
N ILE A 127 -2.91 2.64 2.07
CA ILE A 127 -3.25 3.98 2.58
C ILE A 127 -4.27 4.60 1.63
N VAL A 128 -5.50 4.85 2.12
CA VAL A 128 -6.51 5.59 1.35
C VAL A 128 -6.15 7.07 1.30
N THR A 129 -6.09 7.63 0.10
CA THR A 129 -5.84 9.06 -0.12
C THR A 129 -7.10 9.81 -0.56
N SER A 130 -8.10 9.11 -1.10
CA SER A 130 -9.40 9.67 -1.48
C SER A 130 -10.46 8.58 -1.46
N GLY A 131 -11.67 8.90 -1.04
CA GLY A 131 -12.80 7.96 -0.98
C GLY A 131 -12.81 7.09 0.29
N VAL A 132 -13.50 5.96 0.19
CA VAL A 132 -13.61 4.95 1.27
C VAL A 132 -13.49 3.57 0.64
N ALA A 133 -12.61 2.74 1.14
CA ALA A 133 -12.44 1.35 0.71
C ALA A 133 -13.19 0.41 1.68
N THR A 134 -14.06 -0.46 1.18
CA THR A 134 -14.66 -1.55 1.96
C THR A 134 -13.82 -2.80 1.81
N TRP A 135 -13.30 -3.32 2.92
CA TRP A 135 -12.34 -4.41 2.98
C TRP A 135 -12.91 -5.70 3.50
N ILE A 136 -12.34 -6.81 3.03
CA ILE A 136 -12.34 -8.11 3.70
C ILE A 136 -10.90 -8.64 3.72
N VAL A 137 -10.48 -9.12 4.90
CA VAL A 137 -9.19 -9.79 5.11
C VAL A 137 -9.44 -11.12 5.81
N ILE A 138 -8.84 -12.20 5.31
CA ILE A 138 -8.83 -13.52 5.93
C ILE A 138 -7.37 -13.92 6.13
N ASP A 139 -6.94 -14.08 7.38
CA ASP A 139 -5.56 -14.46 7.68
C ASP A 139 -5.33 -15.98 7.57
N GLY A 140 -4.06 -16.39 7.73
CA GLY A 140 -3.67 -17.81 7.66
C GLY A 140 -4.26 -18.69 8.78
N ASN A 141 -4.85 -18.10 9.83
CA ASN A 141 -5.55 -18.80 10.90
C ASN A 141 -7.06 -18.89 10.65
N GLY A 142 -7.55 -18.30 9.55
CA GLY A 142 -8.96 -18.23 9.21
C GLY A 142 -9.72 -17.13 9.95
N ASN A 143 -9.04 -16.20 10.61
CA ASN A 143 -9.71 -15.02 11.16
C ASN A 143 -10.21 -14.15 10.00
N TYR A 144 -11.44 -13.68 10.14
CA TYR A 144 -12.14 -12.87 9.15
C TYR A 144 -12.41 -11.48 9.72
N GLU A 145 -12.01 -10.46 8.97
CA GLU A 145 -12.32 -9.06 9.28
C GLU A 145 -12.99 -8.40 8.09
N ALA A 146 -14.03 -7.59 8.35
CA ALA A 146 -14.71 -6.74 7.37
C ALA A 146 -14.86 -5.35 7.97
N PHE A 147 -14.39 -4.32 7.23
CA PHE A 147 -14.36 -2.94 7.72
C PHE A 147 -14.28 -1.93 6.57
N ASP A 148 -14.56 -0.68 6.88
CA ASP A 148 -14.34 0.46 5.98
C ASP A 148 -13.05 1.19 6.37
N GLN A 149 -12.18 1.41 5.39
CA GLN A 149 -10.97 2.23 5.49
C GLN A 149 -11.25 3.62 4.91
N LYS A 150 -11.02 4.65 5.70
CA LYS A 150 -11.18 6.05 5.32
C LYS A 150 -9.84 6.70 4.97
N VAL A 151 -9.91 7.93 4.46
CA VAL A 151 -8.71 8.73 4.14
C VAL A 151 -7.77 8.81 5.34
N ASN A 152 -6.48 8.52 5.10
CA ASN A 152 -5.38 8.43 6.05
C ASN A 152 -5.42 7.22 7.00
N ASP A 153 -6.41 6.34 6.92
CA ASP A 153 -6.32 5.04 7.59
C ASP A 153 -5.30 4.14 6.87
N VAL A 154 -4.71 3.25 7.65
CA VAL A 154 -3.72 2.27 7.17
C VAL A 154 -4.26 0.87 7.40
N VAL A 155 -4.28 0.04 6.35
CA VAL A 155 -4.58 -1.38 6.42
C VAL A 155 -3.32 -2.17 6.11
N PHE A 156 -3.04 -3.18 6.91
CA PHE A 156 -1.95 -4.13 6.70
C PHE A 156 -2.53 -5.50 6.36
N ALA A 157 -2.20 -6.00 5.17
CA ALA A 157 -2.49 -7.36 4.75
C ALA A 157 -1.22 -8.21 4.91
N PRO A 158 -1.17 -9.14 5.88
CA PRO A 158 -0.02 -10.01 6.09
C PRO A 158 0.26 -10.89 4.86
N GLN A 159 1.53 -11.30 4.71
CA GLN A 159 1.92 -12.29 3.70
C GLN A 159 1.00 -13.52 3.73
N GLY A 160 0.50 -13.93 2.57
CA GLY A 160 -0.37 -15.08 2.42
C GLY A 160 -1.82 -14.87 2.89
N SER A 161 -2.18 -13.70 3.44
CA SER A 161 -3.57 -13.42 3.78
C SER A 161 -4.40 -13.21 2.51
N PHE A 162 -5.58 -13.82 2.48
CA PHE A 162 -6.54 -13.60 1.40
C PHE A 162 -7.29 -12.30 1.67
N HIS A 163 -7.30 -11.38 0.70
CA HIS A 163 -7.92 -10.08 0.89
C HIS A 163 -8.46 -9.48 -0.41
N TYR A 164 -9.37 -8.53 -0.25
CA TYR A 164 -9.81 -7.64 -1.31
C TYR A 164 -10.38 -6.37 -0.73
N PHE A 165 -10.52 -5.36 -1.57
CA PHE A 165 -11.30 -4.17 -1.26
C PHE A 165 -12.06 -3.66 -2.48
N GLU A 166 -13.10 -2.90 -2.21
CA GLU A 166 -13.99 -2.36 -3.24
C GLU A 166 -14.38 -0.91 -2.96
N ASN A 167 -14.74 -0.22 -4.02
CA ASN A 167 -15.32 1.11 -3.97
C ASN A 167 -16.85 1.03 -4.06
N ARG A 168 -17.53 1.13 -2.93
CA ARG A 168 -18.99 1.23 -2.83
C ARG A 168 -19.52 2.66 -2.89
N GLY A 169 -18.62 3.65 -2.95
CA GLY A 169 -18.94 5.07 -3.04
C GLY A 169 -19.40 5.52 -4.41
N GLN A 170 -19.67 6.82 -4.53
CA GLN A 170 -20.09 7.45 -5.79
C GLN A 170 -18.91 8.16 -6.50
N ASP A 171 -17.83 8.40 -5.79
CA ASP A 171 -16.61 9.05 -6.27
C ASP A 171 -15.47 8.04 -6.39
N ASP A 172 -14.40 8.39 -7.10
CA ASP A 172 -13.22 7.55 -7.23
C ASP A 172 -12.53 7.32 -5.87
N LEU A 173 -12.18 6.07 -5.60
CA LEU A 173 -11.35 5.66 -4.49
C LEU A 173 -9.89 5.61 -4.95
N SER A 174 -9.00 6.30 -4.23
CA SER A 174 -7.55 6.24 -4.49
C SER A 174 -6.80 5.69 -3.30
N VAL A 175 -5.92 4.72 -3.57
CA VAL A 175 -5.15 4.00 -2.56
C VAL A 175 -3.68 3.96 -2.96
N ILE A 176 -2.79 4.27 -2.02
CA ILE A 176 -1.36 3.95 -2.13
C ILE A 176 -1.15 2.58 -1.52
N ILE A 177 -0.54 1.68 -2.28
CA ILE A 177 -0.22 0.32 -1.87
C ILE A 177 1.30 0.16 -1.85
N ILE A 178 1.83 -0.32 -0.74
CA ILE A 178 3.27 -0.57 -0.55
C ILE A 178 3.44 -2.07 -0.24
N GLN A 179 4.36 -2.72 -0.94
CA GLN A 179 4.67 -4.13 -0.78
C GLN A 179 6.16 -4.33 -0.49
N ASN A 180 6.51 -5.36 0.28
CA ASN A 180 7.91 -5.73 0.53
C ASN A 180 8.45 -6.70 -0.53
N THR A 181 8.13 -6.43 -1.78
CA THR A 181 8.70 -7.10 -2.95
C THR A 181 9.07 -6.05 -3.98
N SER A 182 10.19 -6.22 -4.68
CA SER A 182 10.54 -5.35 -5.81
C SER A 182 9.93 -5.83 -7.14
N ALA A 183 9.28 -6.98 -7.15
CA ALA A 183 8.66 -7.56 -8.33
C ALA A 183 7.44 -6.74 -8.82
N PRO A 184 7.13 -6.82 -10.13
CA PRO A 184 5.85 -6.35 -10.66
C PRO A 184 4.66 -7.05 -10.00
N GLU A 185 3.51 -6.35 -9.93
CA GLU A 185 2.27 -6.83 -9.30
C GLU A 185 1.83 -8.22 -9.79
N ASP A 186 1.98 -8.50 -11.07
CA ASP A 186 1.57 -9.77 -11.69
C ASP A 186 2.48 -10.97 -11.36
N LYS A 187 3.60 -10.75 -10.66
CA LYS A 187 4.57 -11.82 -10.34
C LYS A 187 4.39 -12.42 -8.95
N ASP A 188 3.81 -11.69 -8.01
CA ASP A 188 3.54 -12.16 -6.65
C ASP A 188 2.07 -11.96 -6.26
N ASN A 189 1.16 -12.27 -7.20
CA ASN A 189 -0.28 -12.11 -7.03
C ASN A 189 -1.02 -13.36 -7.52
N ILE A 190 -1.79 -14.00 -6.63
CA ILE A 190 -2.65 -15.12 -6.98
C ILE A 190 -4.11 -14.69 -6.84
N GLY A 191 -4.75 -14.38 -7.97
CA GLY A 191 -6.16 -13.99 -8.04
C GLY A 191 -7.11 -15.17 -7.90
N ILE A 192 -8.26 -14.96 -7.25
CA ILE A 192 -9.28 -16.00 -7.05
C ILE A 192 -9.90 -16.45 -8.37
N GLY A 193 -10.12 -15.52 -9.31
CA GLY A 193 -10.75 -15.81 -10.60
C GLY A 193 -9.93 -16.78 -11.44
N GLU A 194 -8.62 -16.48 -11.61
CA GLU A 194 -7.69 -17.36 -12.29
C GLU A 194 -7.58 -18.72 -11.58
N SER A 195 -7.44 -18.71 -10.24
CA SER A 195 -7.28 -19.92 -9.43
C SER A 195 -8.48 -20.86 -9.58
N LEU A 196 -9.71 -20.35 -9.46
CA LEU A 196 -10.91 -21.17 -9.58
C LEU A 196 -11.14 -21.63 -11.02
N SER A 197 -10.86 -20.78 -12.03
CA SER A 197 -11.09 -21.16 -13.43
C SER A 197 -10.14 -22.25 -13.93
N ARG A 198 -9.01 -22.48 -13.26
CA ARG A 198 -8.06 -23.57 -13.56
C ARG A 198 -8.46 -24.90 -12.94
N LEU A 199 -9.39 -24.91 -11.97
CA LEU A 199 -9.85 -26.14 -11.34
C LEU A 199 -10.85 -26.89 -12.25
N PRO A 200 -10.79 -28.23 -12.32
CA PRO A 200 -11.79 -29.02 -13.04
C PRO A 200 -13.20 -28.79 -12.45
N PRO A 201 -14.26 -28.65 -13.30
CA PRO A 201 -15.63 -28.45 -12.83
C PRO A 201 -16.11 -29.44 -11.76
N ARG A 202 -15.69 -30.71 -11.83
CA ARG A 202 -15.99 -31.75 -10.81
C ARG A 202 -15.42 -31.41 -9.43
N VAL A 203 -14.24 -30.75 -9.39
CA VAL A 203 -13.62 -30.34 -8.10
C VAL A 203 -14.41 -29.17 -7.50
N LEU A 204 -14.76 -28.18 -8.30
CA LEU A 204 -15.60 -27.06 -7.89
C LEU A 204 -17.00 -27.55 -7.41
N SER A 205 -17.60 -28.51 -8.15
CA SER A 205 -18.85 -29.17 -7.75
C SER A 205 -18.74 -29.81 -6.36
N ALA A 206 -17.64 -30.51 -6.09
CA ALA A 206 -17.42 -31.14 -4.79
C ALA A 206 -17.21 -30.12 -3.66
N ILE A 207 -16.54 -29.00 -3.93
CA ILE A 207 -16.27 -27.93 -2.94
C ILE A 207 -17.57 -27.19 -2.59
N PHE A 208 -18.34 -26.79 -3.61
CA PHE A 208 -19.47 -25.88 -3.44
C PHE A 208 -20.84 -26.57 -3.34
N GLY A 209 -20.91 -27.89 -3.56
CA GLY A 209 -22.15 -28.65 -3.52
C GLY A 209 -23.15 -28.30 -4.65
N ALA A 210 -22.67 -27.69 -5.73
CA ALA A 210 -23.47 -27.29 -6.89
C ALA A 210 -23.25 -28.25 -8.09
N PRO A 211 -24.22 -28.35 -9.03
CA PRO A 211 -24.05 -29.21 -10.22
C PRO A 211 -22.80 -28.87 -11.03
N GLU A 212 -22.11 -29.86 -11.56
CA GLU A 212 -20.89 -29.67 -12.37
C GLU A 212 -21.13 -28.75 -13.59
N GLU A 213 -22.33 -28.83 -14.19
CA GLU A 213 -22.72 -27.98 -15.33
C GLU A 213 -22.67 -26.47 -15.02
N THR A 214 -22.91 -26.09 -13.75
CA THR A 214 -22.80 -24.70 -13.29
C THR A 214 -21.36 -24.19 -13.51
N PHE A 215 -20.37 -25.00 -13.19
CA PHE A 215 -18.97 -24.61 -13.29
C PHE A 215 -18.39 -24.70 -14.70
N LYS A 216 -19.00 -25.51 -15.57
CA LYS A 216 -18.65 -25.57 -17.01
C LYS A 216 -18.97 -24.28 -17.73
N SER A 217 -19.95 -23.49 -17.21
CA SER A 217 -20.34 -22.20 -17.78
C SER A 217 -19.45 -21.03 -17.33
N PHE A 218 -18.55 -21.24 -16.37
CA PHE A 218 -17.65 -20.17 -15.88
C PHE A 218 -16.69 -19.74 -17.01
N LYS A 219 -16.54 -18.42 -17.10
CA LYS A 219 -15.53 -17.84 -17.99
C LYS A 219 -14.14 -18.37 -17.62
N LYS A 220 -13.38 -18.82 -18.61
CA LYS A 220 -11.97 -19.12 -18.40
C LYS A 220 -11.18 -17.83 -18.23
N ILE A 221 -10.33 -17.82 -17.21
CA ILE A 221 -9.48 -16.68 -16.83
C ILE A 221 -8.04 -17.22 -16.88
N ASP A 222 -7.24 -16.70 -17.79
CA ASP A 222 -5.88 -17.18 -18.05
C ASP A 222 -4.79 -16.38 -17.33
N SER A 223 -5.15 -15.23 -16.75
CA SER A 223 -4.27 -14.36 -15.99
C SER A 223 -5.04 -13.64 -14.88
N SER A 224 -4.33 -13.11 -13.89
CA SER A 224 -4.93 -12.28 -12.83
C SER A 224 -5.72 -11.11 -13.44
N ILE A 225 -6.93 -10.89 -12.94
CA ILE A 225 -7.80 -9.80 -13.39
C ILE A 225 -7.36 -8.46 -12.80
N VAL A 226 -6.78 -8.48 -11.63
CA VAL A 226 -6.31 -7.35 -10.80
C VAL A 226 -7.45 -6.42 -10.36
N ILE A 227 -8.15 -5.76 -11.30
CA ILE A 227 -9.28 -4.86 -11.02
C ILE A 227 -10.46 -5.25 -11.90
N LEU A 228 -11.61 -5.46 -11.28
CA LEU A 228 -12.88 -5.75 -11.95
C LEU A 228 -13.95 -4.74 -11.54
N ARG A 229 -15.08 -4.77 -12.20
CA ARG A 229 -16.24 -3.95 -11.86
C ARG A 229 -17.42 -4.85 -11.47
N SER A 230 -18.11 -4.45 -10.41
CA SER A 230 -19.40 -5.06 -10.04
C SER A 230 -20.41 -4.86 -11.17
N PRO A 231 -21.22 -5.88 -11.48
CA PRO A 231 -22.30 -5.79 -12.46
C PRO A 231 -23.31 -4.70 -12.17
#